data_8179ff9392d8384319b46a4369166179
#
_entry.id   8179ff9392d8384319b46a4369166179
#
_cell.length_a   1.000
_cell.length_b   1.000
_cell.length_c   1.000
_cell.angle_alpha   90.00
_cell.angle_beta   90.00
_cell.angle_gamma   90.00
#
_symmetry.space_group_name_H-M   'P 1'
#
loop_
_entity.id
_entity.type
_entity.pdbx_description
1 polymer ?
#
loop_
_entity_poly.entity_id
_entity_poly.type
_entity_poly.pdbx_seq_one_letter_code
_entity_poly.pdbx_strand_id
1 'polypeptide(L)'
;MLETFKQQFDAQYSKGQSFDQLMSGHNGASMAMQQIVLSFVDRSYRFNVASAFSKLDPENRRRASWVLTAHECHETFGILSVIDMCREYPRLIELYEQSDEMRALIRKNLG
;
A
#
# COMPACT_ATOMS: atom_id res chain seq x y z
N MET A 1 2.54 -16.00 7.18
CA MET A 1 1.38 -15.09 7.05
C MET A 1 1.48 -14.16 5.84
N LEU A 2 2.57 -13.43 5.73
CA LEU A 2 2.77 -12.57 4.55
C LEU A 2 2.78 -13.39 3.25
N GLU A 3 3.40 -14.54 3.24
CA GLU A 3 3.46 -15.40 2.05
C GLU A 3 2.07 -15.88 1.61
N THR A 4 1.21 -16.25 2.55
CA THR A 4 -0.17 -16.64 2.25
C THR A 4 -0.95 -15.46 1.65
N PHE A 5 -0.77 -14.27 2.23
CA PHE A 5 -1.39 -13.05 1.71
C PHE A 5 -0.94 -12.77 0.27
N LYS A 6 0.37 -12.86 0.01
CA LYS A 6 0.92 -12.64 -1.33
C LYS A 6 0.32 -13.60 -2.35
N GLN A 7 0.21 -14.87 -1.99
CA GLN A 7 -0.37 -15.88 -2.88
C GLN A 7 -1.82 -15.55 -3.22
N GLN A 8 -2.61 -15.15 -2.22
CA GLN A 8 -4.00 -14.76 -2.43
C GLN A 8 -4.12 -13.50 -3.26
N PHE A 9 -3.28 -12.50 -3.00
CA PHE A 9 -3.23 -11.28 -3.77
C PHE A 9 -2.90 -11.55 -5.24
N ASP A 10 -1.86 -12.34 -5.48
CA ASP A 10 -1.42 -12.67 -6.84
C ASP A 10 -2.48 -13.46 -7.59
N ALA A 11 -3.22 -14.32 -6.90
CA ALA A 11 -4.29 -15.11 -7.50
C ALA A 11 -5.49 -14.26 -7.96
N GLN A 12 -5.68 -13.06 -7.41
CA GLN A 12 -6.76 -12.15 -7.85
C GLN A 12 -6.59 -11.70 -9.30
N TYR A 13 -5.35 -11.64 -9.77
CA TYR A 13 -5.07 -11.26 -11.16
C TYR A 13 -3.76 -11.92 -11.61
N SER A 14 -3.86 -13.15 -12.09
CA SER A 14 -2.69 -13.97 -12.42
C SER A 14 -1.81 -13.41 -13.55
N LYS A 15 -2.37 -12.52 -14.39
CA LYS A 15 -1.62 -11.87 -15.48
C LYS A 15 -1.02 -10.52 -15.07
N GLY A 16 -1.33 -10.03 -13.88
CA GLY A 16 -0.84 -8.75 -13.39
C GLY A 16 0.51 -8.88 -12.71
N GLN A 17 1.06 -7.74 -12.31
CA GLN A 17 2.28 -7.72 -11.50
C GLN A 17 2.04 -8.41 -10.16
N SER A 18 3.05 -9.08 -9.65
CA SER A 18 2.98 -9.70 -8.33
C SER A 18 2.98 -8.64 -7.23
N PHE A 19 2.59 -9.05 -6.03
CA PHE A 19 2.66 -8.18 -4.86
C PHE A 19 4.08 -7.65 -4.65
N ASP A 20 5.09 -8.51 -4.76
CA ASP A 20 6.49 -8.09 -4.62
C ASP A 20 6.88 -7.04 -5.66
N GLN A 21 6.47 -7.22 -6.91
CA GLN A 21 6.76 -6.27 -7.97
C GLN A 21 6.08 -4.92 -7.72
N LEU A 22 4.82 -4.93 -7.28
CA LEU A 22 4.08 -3.70 -6.98
C LEU A 22 4.68 -2.96 -5.79
N MET A 23 5.10 -3.68 -4.75
CA MET A 23 5.67 -3.04 -3.56
C MET A 23 7.09 -2.52 -3.77
N SER A 24 7.76 -2.92 -4.85
CA SER A 24 9.12 -2.50 -5.16
C SER A 24 9.21 -1.55 -6.35
N GLY A 25 8.12 -1.32 -7.06
CA GLY A 25 8.11 -0.52 -8.28
C GLY A 25 8.01 0.99 -8.03
N HIS A 26 8.24 1.76 -9.10
CA HIS A 26 8.20 3.22 -9.06
C HIS A 26 7.16 3.83 -10.00
N ASN A 27 6.40 3.02 -10.74
CA ASN A 27 5.36 3.52 -11.64
C ASN A 27 4.10 3.93 -10.84
N GLY A 28 3.14 4.58 -11.51
CA GLY A 28 1.94 5.07 -10.87
C GLY A 28 1.09 3.99 -10.20
N ALA A 29 0.95 2.84 -10.84
CA ALA A 29 0.18 1.72 -10.28
C ALA A 29 0.86 1.16 -9.02
N SER A 30 2.20 1.02 -9.05
CA SER A 30 2.97 0.57 -7.89
C SER A 30 2.82 1.55 -6.73
N MET A 31 2.99 2.84 -6.98
CA MET A 31 2.85 3.86 -5.93
C MET A 31 1.45 3.86 -5.33
N ALA A 32 0.42 3.76 -6.16
CA ALA A 32 -0.96 3.69 -5.69
C ALA A 32 -1.20 2.49 -4.79
N MET A 33 -0.74 1.31 -5.21
CA MET A 33 -0.90 0.10 -4.41
C MET A 33 -0.10 0.15 -3.11
N GLN A 34 1.11 0.73 -3.14
CA GLN A 34 1.93 0.95 -1.96
C GLN A 34 1.21 1.83 -0.94
N GLN A 35 0.60 2.92 -1.38
CA GLN A 35 -0.17 3.82 -0.51
C GLN A 35 -1.36 3.09 0.13
N ILE A 36 -2.08 2.29 -0.64
CA ILE A 36 -3.21 1.52 -0.14
C ILE A 36 -2.77 0.53 0.94
N VAL A 37 -1.68 -0.19 0.70
CA VAL A 37 -1.14 -1.14 1.67
C VAL A 37 -0.66 -0.43 2.93
N LEU A 38 0.05 0.70 2.79
CA LEU A 38 0.50 1.47 3.95
C LEU A 38 -0.66 1.98 4.79
N SER A 39 -1.73 2.46 4.17
CA SER A 39 -2.91 2.92 4.91
C SER A 39 -3.58 1.81 5.70
N PHE A 40 -3.42 0.58 5.25
CA PHE A 40 -3.96 -0.59 5.91
C PHE A 40 -3.13 -1.01 7.12
N VAL A 41 -1.80 -0.93 7.01
CA VAL A 41 -0.87 -1.30 8.08
C VAL A 41 -0.73 -0.18 9.13
N ASP A 42 -0.82 1.07 8.68
CA ASP A 42 -0.68 2.26 9.53
C ASP A 42 -1.93 3.12 9.43
N ARG A 43 -2.73 3.11 10.48
CA ARG A 43 -3.99 3.86 10.54
C ARG A 43 -3.81 5.37 10.47
N SER A 44 -2.62 5.87 10.77
CA SER A 44 -2.32 7.30 10.70
C SER A 44 -1.88 7.76 9.31
N TYR A 45 -1.53 6.82 8.43
CA TYR A 45 -1.12 7.15 7.07
C TYR A 45 -2.32 7.68 6.26
N ARG A 46 -2.14 8.82 5.64
CA ARG A 46 -3.19 9.47 4.84
C ARG A 46 -2.75 9.65 3.41
N PHE A 47 -3.68 9.43 2.47
CA PHE A 47 -3.44 9.64 1.05
C PHE A 47 -4.77 9.93 0.35
N ASN A 48 -4.68 10.43 -0.89
CA ASN A 48 -5.88 10.69 -1.68
C ASN A 48 -6.34 9.38 -2.34
N VAL A 49 -7.41 8.79 -1.81
CA VAL A 49 -7.93 7.50 -2.28
C VAL A 49 -8.36 7.57 -3.75
N ALA A 50 -9.08 8.62 -4.12
CA ALA A 50 -9.56 8.78 -5.52
C ALA A 50 -8.39 8.87 -6.49
N SER A 51 -7.36 9.64 -6.14
CA SER A 51 -6.16 9.77 -6.97
C SER A 51 -5.42 8.44 -7.12
N ALA A 52 -5.28 7.68 -6.02
CA ALA A 52 -4.62 6.38 -6.05
C ALA A 52 -5.39 5.41 -6.96
N PHE A 53 -6.71 5.29 -6.76
CA PHE A 53 -7.53 4.38 -7.57
C PHE A 53 -7.55 4.77 -9.04
N SER A 54 -7.45 6.07 -9.38
CA SER A 54 -7.42 6.51 -10.76
C SER A 54 -6.18 6.03 -11.53
N LYS A 55 -5.11 5.70 -10.83
CA LYS A 55 -3.86 5.19 -11.42
C LYS A 55 -3.86 3.68 -11.62
N LEU A 56 -4.89 3.00 -11.16
CA LEU A 56 -5.00 1.54 -11.26
C LEU A 56 -5.95 1.16 -12.40
N ASP A 57 -5.57 0.11 -13.14
CA ASP A 57 -6.48 -0.50 -14.10
C ASP A 57 -7.61 -1.25 -13.36
N PRO A 58 -8.68 -1.67 -14.04
CA PRO A 58 -9.81 -2.32 -13.37
C PRO A 58 -9.42 -3.54 -12.53
N GLU A 59 -8.46 -4.34 -13.00
CA GLU A 59 -8.04 -5.54 -12.27
C GLU A 59 -7.27 -5.20 -11.00
N ASN A 60 -6.40 -4.19 -11.06
CA ASN A 60 -5.67 -3.73 -9.87
C ASN A 60 -6.59 -2.98 -8.90
N ARG A 61 -7.63 -2.29 -9.40
CA ARG A 61 -8.65 -1.72 -8.51
C ARG A 61 -9.38 -2.80 -7.73
N ARG A 62 -9.66 -3.92 -8.37
CA ARG A 62 -10.27 -5.09 -7.73
C ARG A 62 -9.37 -5.64 -6.63
N ARG A 63 -8.07 -5.77 -6.91
CA ARG A 63 -7.09 -6.20 -5.92
C ARG A 63 -7.01 -5.24 -4.73
N ALA A 64 -6.98 -3.93 -5.00
CA ALA A 64 -6.95 -2.91 -3.96
C ALA A 64 -8.19 -2.97 -3.08
N SER A 65 -9.37 -3.12 -3.68
CA SER A 65 -10.62 -3.29 -2.95
C SER A 65 -10.58 -4.55 -2.08
N TRP A 66 -10.04 -5.63 -2.62
CA TRP A 66 -9.89 -6.88 -1.86
C TRP A 66 -8.98 -6.68 -0.65
N VAL A 67 -7.85 -5.98 -0.81
CA VAL A 67 -6.96 -5.66 0.32
C VAL A 67 -7.70 -4.92 1.42
N LEU A 68 -8.52 -3.93 1.05
CA LEU A 68 -9.21 -3.08 2.03
C LEU A 68 -10.42 -3.75 2.68
N THR A 69 -11.01 -4.75 2.05
CA THR A 69 -12.30 -5.31 2.50
C THR A 69 -12.26 -6.79 2.90
N ALA A 70 -11.27 -7.53 2.43
CA ALA A 70 -11.20 -8.96 2.71
C ALA A 70 -10.80 -9.23 4.16
N HIS A 71 -11.56 -10.09 4.82
CA HIS A 71 -11.31 -10.44 6.21
C HIS A 71 -9.91 -11.02 6.43
N GLU A 72 -9.45 -11.85 5.49
CA GLU A 72 -8.12 -12.46 5.53
C GLU A 72 -7.02 -11.41 5.53
N CYS A 73 -7.21 -10.32 4.80
CA CYS A 73 -6.25 -9.22 4.79
C CYS A 73 -6.20 -8.52 6.13
N HIS A 74 -7.35 -8.31 6.77
CA HIS A 74 -7.40 -7.69 8.09
C HIS A 74 -6.64 -8.52 9.13
N GLU A 75 -6.79 -9.84 9.09
CA GLU A 75 -6.07 -10.73 9.97
C GLU A 75 -4.55 -10.66 9.75
N THR A 76 -4.13 -10.68 8.47
CA THR A 76 -2.71 -10.64 8.12
C THR A 76 -2.07 -9.32 8.57
N PHE A 77 -2.64 -8.20 8.17
CA PHE A 77 -2.06 -6.89 8.46
C PHE A 77 -2.32 -6.42 9.89
N GLY A 78 -3.24 -7.04 10.61
CA GLY A 78 -3.40 -6.78 12.04
C GLY A 78 -2.21 -7.26 12.86
N ILE A 79 -1.41 -8.16 12.31
CA ILE A 79 -0.23 -8.74 12.99
C ILE A 79 1.06 -8.08 12.52
N LEU A 80 1.12 -7.66 11.24
CA LEU A 80 2.30 -7.05 10.68
C LEU A 80 2.41 -5.59 11.11
N SER A 81 3.60 -5.21 11.58
CA SER A 81 3.90 -3.81 11.89
C SER A 81 4.38 -3.08 10.64
N VAL A 82 4.30 -1.73 10.68
CA VAL A 82 4.86 -0.89 9.62
C VAL A 82 6.35 -1.19 9.43
N ILE A 83 7.06 -1.43 10.54
CA ILE A 83 8.50 -1.73 10.51
C ILE A 83 8.76 -3.01 9.73
N ASP A 84 7.97 -4.05 9.97
CA ASP A 84 8.13 -5.33 9.26
C ASP A 84 7.89 -5.17 7.76
N MET A 85 6.86 -4.42 7.38
CA MET A 85 6.57 -4.16 5.97
C MET A 85 7.67 -3.34 5.30
N CYS A 86 8.18 -2.32 5.97
CA CYS A 86 9.27 -1.49 5.44
C CYS A 86 10.58 -2.25 5.34
N ARG A 87 10.81 -3.21 6.24
CA ARG A 87 12.00 -4.06 6.18
C ARG A 87 11.95 -4.98 4.97
N GLU A 88 10.78 -5.56 4.69
CA GLU A 88 10.57 -6.42 3.53
C GLU A 88 10.59 -5.64 2.22
N TYR A 89 10.02 -4.43 2.23
CA TYR A 89 9.89 -3.58 1.04
C TYR A 89 10.43 -2.17 1.33
N PRO A 90 11.75 -1.96 1.14
CA PRO A 90 12.37 -0.65 1.44
C PRO A 90 11.76 0.53 0.68
N ARG A 91 11.14 0.30 -0.48
CA ARG A 91 10.45 1.35 -1.24
C ARG A 91 9.38 2.04 -0.42
N LEU A 92 8.74 1.34 0.52
CA LEU A 92 7.70 1.91 1.37
C LEU A 92 8.25 2.98 2.33
N ILE A 93 9.53 2.89 2.68
CA ILE A 93 10.17 3.88 3.54
C ILE A 93 10.15 5.26 2.89
N GLU A 94 10.43 5.31 1.58
CA GLU A 94 10.45 6.58 0.84
C GLU A 94 9.08 7.27 0.85
N LEU A 95 8.01 6.50 0.64
CA LEU A 95 6.65 7.03 0.69
C LEU A 95 6.29 7.54 2.09
N TYR A 96 6.73 6.83 3.11
CA TYR A 96 6.46 7.18 4.49
C TYR A 96 7.16 8.49 4.87
N GLU A 97 8.43 8.63 4.48
CA GLU A 97 9.21 9.85 4.72
C GLU A 97 8.61 11.06 4.01
N GLN A 98 8.20 10.91 2.75
CA GLN A 98 7.54 11.99 2.00
C GLN A 98 6.27 12.47 2.69
N SER A 99 5.47 11.54 3.22
CA SER A 99 4.26 11.89 3.95
C SER A 99 4.56 12.72 5.19
N ASP A 100 5.58 12.35 5.95
CA ASP A 100 5.99 13.09 7.15
C ASP A 100 6.55 14.46 6.81
N GLU A 101 7.35 14.57 5.76
CA GLU A 101 7.88 15.84 5.27
C GLU A 101 6.75 16.79 4.88
N MET A 102 5.74 16.31 4.17
CA MET A 102 4.59 17.11 3.76
C MET A 102 3.81 17.60 4.99
N ARG A 103 3.61 16.74 5.98
CA ARG A 103 2.96 17.13 7.24
C ARG A 103 3.75 18.21 7.97
N ALA A 104 5.07 18.03 8.06
CA ALA A 104 5.95 19.02 8.70
C ALA A 104 5.87 20.36 7.98
N LEU A 105 5.87 20.35 6.66
CA LEU A 105 5.77 21.56 5.84
C LEU A 105 4.45 22.30 6.09
N ILE A 106 3.34 21.58 6.12
CA ILE A 106 2.02 22.16 6.37
C ILE A 106 1.97 22.79 7.76
N ARG A 107 2.44 22.10 8.78
CA ARG A 107 2.47 22.60 10.17
C ARG A 107 3.30 23.88 10.26
N LYS A 108 4.44 23.91 9.60
CA LYS A 108 5.32 25.09 9.59
C LYS A 108 4.64 26.30 8.97
N ASN A 109 3.84 26.12 7.91
CA ASN A 109 3.20 27.22 7.20
C ASN A 109 1.87 27.68 7.84
N LEU A 110 1.20 26.82 8.58
CA LEU A 110 -0.07 27.13 9.24
C LEU A 110 0.07 27.49 10.72
N GLY A 111 1.17 27.11 11.29
CA GLY A 111 1.44 27.35 12.70
C GLY A 111 2.26 28.54 12.95
#